data_4d3dc2a9c79cb4300e4f4242e1cafc1b
#
_entry.id   4d3dc2a9c79cb4300e4f4242e1cafc1b
#
_cell.length_a   1.000
_cell.length_b   1.000
_cell.length_c   1.000
_cell.angle_alpha   90.00
_cell.angle_beta   90.00
_cell.angle_gamma   90.00
#
_symmetry.space_group_name_H-M   'P 1'
#
loop_
_entity.id
_entity.type
_entity.pdbx_description
1 polymer ?
#
loop_
_entity_poly.entity_id
_entity_poly.type
_entity_poly.pdbx_seq_one_letter_code
_entity_poly.pdbx_strand_id
1 'polypeptide(L)'
;VLGLARAMARELGPDNVRVNCITPGLIQTDITAGKLTDEMTANILAGIPMNRLGDAVDIARAALFLGSDLASYSTGITLDVNGGMLIH
;
A
#
# COMPACT_ATOMS: atom_id res chain seq x y z
N VAL A 1 13.71 -1.34 -5.03
CA VAL A 1 13.21 -1.02 -3.69
C VAL A 1 12.87 -2.27 -2.89
N LEU A 2 12.11 -3.22 -3.49
CA LEU A 2 11.75 -4.45 -2.80
C LEU A 2 12.97 -5.31 -2.46
N GLY A 3 13.94 -5.40 -3.38
CA GLY A 3 15.17 -6.14 -3.14
C GLY A 3 15.98 -5.56 -2.00
N LEU A 4 16.10 -4.23 -1.94
CA LEU A 4 16.80 -3.53 -0.87
C LEU A 4 16.08 -3.72 0.47
N ALA A 5 14.76 -3.60 0.49
CA ALA A 5 13.98 -3.77 1.72
C ALA A 5 14.13 -5.20 2.29
N ARG A 6 14.11 -6.22 1.43
CA ARG A 6 14.31 -7.61 1.86
C ARG A 6 15.71 -7.85 2.42
N ALA A 7 16.72 -7.29 1.77
CA ALA A 7 18.10 -7.39 2.25
C ALA A 7 18.25 -6.71 3.62
N MET A 8 17.69 -5.52 3.77
CA MET A 8 17.72 -4.79 5.04
C MET A 8 16.96 -5.53 6.14
N ALA A 9 15.82 -6.16 5.81
CA ALA A 9 15.06 -6.93 6.77
C ALA A 9 15.88 -8.10 7.35
N ARG A 10 16.62 -8.79 6.49
CA ARG A 10 17.50 -9.88 6.92
C ARG A 10 18.67 -9.39 7.76
N GLU A 11 19.29 -8.30 7.34
CA GLU A 11 20.46 -7.74 8.03
C GLU A 11 20.11 -7.15 9.39
N LEU A 12 18.98 -6.44 9.48
CA LEU A 12 18.59 -5.71 10.68
C LEU A 12 17.66 -6.49 11.62
N GLY A 13 17.13 -7.61 11.15
CA GLY A 13 16.28 -8.46 11.98
C GLY A 13 16.91 -8.87 13.33
N PRO A 14 18.19 -9.30 13.35
CA PRO A 14 18.86 -9.61 14.61
C PRO A 14 18.91 -8.46 15.61
N ASP A 15 18.87 -7.23 15.13
CA ASP A 15 18.83 -6.03 15.95
C ASP A 15 17.41 -5.60 16.30
N ASN A 16 16.42 -6.43 16.00
CA ASN A 16 15.00 -6.15 16.24
C ASN A 16 14.51 -4.91 15.48
N VAL A 17 15.04 -4.69 14.29
CA VAL A 17 14.58 -3.64 13.38
C VAL A 17 13.80 -4.28 12.25
N ARG A 18 12.54 -3.88 12.09
CA ARG A 18 11.66 -4.39 11.04
C ARG A 18 11.69 -3.48 9.82
N VAL A 19 11.73 -4.07 8.63
CA VAL A 19 11.74 -3.33 7.36
C VAL A 19 10.67 -3.93 6.47
N ASN A 20 9.66 -3.15 6.14
CA ASN A 20 8.54 -3.57 5.31
C ASN A 20 8.30 -2.54 4.21
N CYS A 21 7.59 -2.97 3.16
CA CYS A 21 7.20 -2.10 2.05
C CYS A 21 5.68 -2.01 1.95
N ILE A 22 5.20 -0.88 1.47
CA ILE A 22 3.80 -0.68 1.08
C ILE A 22 3.78 -0.41 -0.42
N THR A 23 2.92 -1.13 -1.14
CA THR A 23 2.67 -0.88 -2.55
C THR A 23 1.25 -0.32 -2.69
N PRO A 24 1.09 0.99 -2.87
CA PRO A 24 -0.23 1.59 -3.05
C PRO A 24 -0.78 1.27 -4.44
N GLY A 25 -2.10 1.17 -4.54
CA GLY A 25 -2.80 1.12 -5.81
C GLY A 25 -3.12 2.52 -6.31
N LEU A 26 -4.29 2.66 -6.93
CA LEU A 26 -4.76 3.96 -7.41
C LEU A 26 -5.32 4.76 -6.23
N ILE A 27 -4.64 5.84 -5.91
CA ILE A 27 -4.97 6.70 -4.78
C ILE A 27 -5.45 8.04 -5.33
N GLN A 28 -6.59 8.50 -4.83
CA GLN A 28 -7.10 9.81 -5.17
C GLN A 28 -6.26 10.88 -4.48
N THR A 29 -5.76 11.82 -5.28
CA THR A 29 -4.95 12.93 -4.79
C THR A 29 -5.55 14.25 -5.28
N ASP A 30 -5.13 15.37 -4.68
CA ASP A 30 -5.56 16.69 -5.13
C ASP A 30 -5.16 16.96 -6.59
N ILE A 31 -4.06 16.36 -7.04
CA ILE A 31 -3.58 16.54 -8.41
C ILE A 31 -4.52 15.87 -9.43
N THR A 32 -5.13 14.75 -9.06
CA THR A 32 -6.03 14.00 -9.94
C THR A 32 -7.50 14.37 -9.73
N ALA A 33 -7.83 15.02 -8.62
CA ALA A 33 -9.20 15.43 -8.32
C ALA A 33 -9.71 16.40 -9.39
N GLY A 34 -10.89 16.09 -9.95
CA GLY A 34 -11.53 16.91 -10.97
C GLY A 34 -10.97 16.75 -12.39
N LYS A 35 -9.94 15.95 -12.59
CA LYS A 35 -9.36 15.68 -13.91
C LYS A 35 -9.99 14.48 -14.62
N LEU A 36 -10.74 13.65 -13.89
CA LEU A 36 -11.38 12.47 -14.44
C LEU A 36 -12.85 12.77 -14.73
N THR A 37 -13.31 12.35 -15.92
CA THR A 37 -14.75 12.35 -16.24
C THR A 37 -15.44 11.22 -15.45
N ASP A 38 -16.78 11.30 -15.34
CA ASP A 38 -17.54 10.24 -14.70
C ASP A 38 -17.36 8.89 -15.41
N GLU A 39 -17.28 8.92 -16.75
CA GLU A 39 -17.04 7.71 -17.53
C GLU A 39 -15.66 7.12 -17.25
N MET A 40 -14.63 7.95 -17.22
CA MET A 40 -13.26 7.51 -16.89
C MET A 40 -13.20 6.91 -15.49
N THR A 41 -13.84 7.55 -14.54
CA THR A 41 -13.91 7.07 -13.17
C THR A 41 -14.61 5.71 -13.10
N ALA A 42 -15.74 5.55 -13.77
CA ALA A 42 -16.47 4.29 -13.79
C ALA A 42 -15.62 3.16 -14.37
N ASN A 43 -14.86 3.42 -15.44
CA ASN A 43 -13.99 2.43 -16.07
C ASN A 43 -12.85 2.02 -15.13
N ILE A 44 -12.26 2.96 -14.41
CA ILE A 44 -11.22 2.67 -13.43
C ILE A 44 -11.78 1.83 -12.29
N LEU A 45 -12.93 2.21 -11.72
CA LEU A 45 -13.54 1.51 -10.60
C LEU A 45 -13.96 0.09 -10.96
N ALA A 46 -14.34 -0.16 -12.21
CA ALA A 46 -14.69 -1.49 -12.68
C ALA A 46 -13.54 -2.48 -12.55
N GLY A 47 -12.29 -2.02 -12.59
CA GLY A 47 -11.10 -2.84 -12.43
C GLY A 47 -10.64 -3.01 -10.98
N ILE A 48 -11.35 -2.41 -10.02
CA ILE A 48 -10.99 -2.47 -8.60
C ILE A 48 -12.09 -3.23 -7.85
N PRO A 49 -11.81 -4.42 -7.32
CA PRO A 49 -12.84 -5.22 -6.61
C PRO A 49 -13.57 -4.47 -5.50
N MET A 50 -12.88 -3.62 -4.72
CA MET A 50 -13.53 -2.83 -3.68
C MET A 50 -14.30 -1.62 -4.23
N ASN A 51 -14.25 -1.40 -5.54
CA ASN A 51 -15.05 -0.42 -6.27
C ASN A 51 -14.90 1.01 -5.75
N ARG A 52 -13.70 1.37 -5.34
CA ARG A 52 -13.35 2.75 -4.98
C ARG A 52 -11.86 2.99 -5.16
N LEU A 53 -11.49 4.24 -5.39
CA LEU A 53 -10.11 4.67 -5.28
C LEU A 53 -9.71 4.68 -3.81
N GLY A 54 -8.43 4.45 -3.54
CA GLY A 54 -7.91 4.63 -2.20
C GLY A 54 -7.75 6.11 -1.85
N ASP A 55 -7.75 6.40 -0.56
CA ASP A 55 -7.41 7.71 -0.03
C ASP A 55 -6.04 7.66 0.62
N ALA A 56 -5.42 8.82 0.78
CA ALA A 56 -4.14 8.91 1.48
C ALA A 56 -4.21 8.30 2.88
N VAL A 57 -5.38 8.40 3.54
CA VAL A 57 -5.59 7.80 4.86
C VAL A 57 -5.50 6.26 4.84
N ASP A 58 -5.85 5.62 3.73
CA ASP A 58 -5.71 4.17 3.60
C ASP A 58 -4.24 3.75 3.70
N ILE A 59 -3.36 4.52 3.06
CA ILE A 59 -1.92 4.28 3.12
C ILE A 59 -1.38 4.62 4.51
N ALA A 60 -1.84 5.72 5.10
CA ALA A 60 -1.44 6.12 6.44
C ALA A 60 -1.81 5.06 7.50
N ARG A 61 -2.99 4.46 7.38
CA ARG A 61 -3.42 3.38 8.27
C ARG A 61 -2.56 2.14 8.12
N ALA A 62 -2.20 1.78 6.88
CA ALA A 62 -1.30 0.66 6.62
C ALA A 62 0.08 0.91 7.22
N ALA A 63 0.61 2.13 7.06
CA ALA A 63 1.89 2.52 7.65
C ALA A 63 1.85 2.47 9.18
N LEU A 64 0.76 2.94 9.77
CA LEU A 64 0.57 2.90 11.23
C LEU A 64 0.55 1.45 11.74
N PHE A 65 -0.15 0.56 11.04
CA PHE A 65 -0.18 -0.86 11.39
C PHE A 65 1.24 -1.45 11.37
N LEU A 66 1.97 -1.25 10.27
CA LEU A 66 3.32 -1.79 10.10
C LEU A 66 4.32 -1.20 11.11
N GLY A 67 4.13 0.04 11.50
CA GLY A 67 5.00 0.72 12.48
C GLY A 67 4.61 0.47 13.93
N SER A 68 3.54 -0.27 14.19
CA SER A 68 3.04 -0.52 15.54
C SER A 68 3.37 -1.93 16.01
N ASP A 69 3.12 -2.18 17.31
CA ASP A 69 3.28 -3.50 17.91
C ASP A 69 2.33 -4.54 17.30
N LEU A 70 1.27 -4.10 16.64
CA LEU A 70 0.37 -5.03 15.93
C LEU A 70 1.09 -5.81 14.84
N ALA A 71 2.18 -5.28 14.30
CA ALA A 71 3.00 -5.94 13.29
C ALA A 71 4.37 -6.37 13.84
N SER A 72 4.47 -6.64 15.12
CA SER A 72 5.75 -6.88 15.80
C SER A 72 6.52 -8.09 15.28
N TYR A 73 5.85 -9.05 14.65
CA TYR A 73 6.50 -10.23 14.08
C TYR A 73 6.53 -10.20 12.56
N SER A 74 6.36 -9.02 11.95
CA SER A 74 6.32 -8.84 10.49
C SER A 74 7.52 -8.03 10.03
N THR A 75 8.38 -8.64 9.22
CA THR A 75 9.49 -7.96 8.56
C THR A 75 9.71 -8.58 7.20
N GLY A 76 10.26 -7.81 6.27
CA GLY A 76 10.53 -8.28 4.91
C GLY A 76 9.27 -8.47 4.06
N ILE A 77 8.11 -7.99 4.50
CA ILE A 77 6.86 -8.16 3.76
C ILE A 77 6.59 -6.98 2.85
N THR A 78 5.77 -7.24 1.84
CA THR A 78 5.19 -6.22 0.98
C THR A 78 3.70 -6.22 1.23
N LEU A 79 3.16 -5.11 1.71
CA LEU A 79 1.74 -4.95 1.96
C LEU A 79 1.11 -4.18 0.79
N ASP A 80 0.27 -4.88 0.04
CA ASP A 80 -0.47 -4.27 -1.06
C ASP A 80 -1.72 -3.57 -0.54
N VAL A 81 -1.88 -2.29 -0.88
CA VAL A 81 -3.04 -1.48 -0.47
C VAL A 81 -3.67 -0.92 -1.74
N ASN A 82 -4.46 -1.75 -2.42
CA ASN A 82 -4.93 -1.47 -3.78
C ASN A 82 -6.40 -1.83 -4.03
N GLY A 83 -7.18 -2.10 -2.98
CA GLY A 83 -8.59 -2.47 -3.13
C GLY A 83 -8.83 -3.77 -3.90
N GLY A 84 -7.80 -4.58 -4.11
CA GLY A 84 -7.86 -5.83 -4.84
C GLY A 84 -7.59 -5.70 -6.34
N MET A 85 -7.19 -4.51 -6.82
CA MET A 85 -6.92 -4.30 -8.24
C MET A 85 -5.87 -5.27 -8.78
N LEU A 86 -4.89 -5.64 -7.98
CA LEU A 86 -3.90 -6.65 -8.29
C LEU A 86 -3.82 -7.63 -7.13
N ILE A 87 -4.12 -8.89 -7.41
CA ILE A 87 -4.09 -9.95 -6.42
C ILE A 87 -3.02 -10.96 -6.85
N HIS A 88 -2.13 -11.23 -5.94
CA HIS A 88 -1.02 -12.17 -6.17
C HIS A 88 -1.34 -13.59 -5.77
#